data_ae483fab16eff1972e399a3f8225dcae
#
_entry.id   ae483fab16eff1972e399a3f8225dcae
#
_cell.length_a   1.000
_cell.length_b   1.000
_cell.length_c   1.000
_cell.angle_alpha   90.00
_cell.angle_beta   90.00
_cell.angle_gamma   90.00
#
_symmetry.space_group_name_H-M   'P 1'
#
loop_
_entity.id
_entity.type
_entity.pdbx_description
1 polymer ?
#
loop_
_entity_poly.entity_id
_entity_poly.type
_entity_poly.pdbx_seq_one_letter_code
_entity_poly.pdbx_strand_id
1 'polypeptide(L)'
;MMKRFFLCIAAVLAFAAMSSAQTTDEIIARMDSEMSKIKPETGMRMGMDIGLPIIGTTRSNVWILGEKTRMEVSLKDEKSTIWMDGTTTWTYTPKDNEVVIENRKPSDNSTADDGMGLVNSVTEGYDVKLEKETADAWYFNCTKSKSNTKKDDPKKMSLVVDKKTYIARSLTAKMKGISITLRDMAAGATADDVTFDPSKLPGVMITDKR
;
A
#
# COMPACT_ATOMS: atom_id res chain seq x y z
N MET A 1 56.58 14.53 -38.38
CA MET A 1 55.13 14.61 -38.60
C MET A 1 54.42 13.64 -37.68
N MET A 2 54.36 13.86 -36.36
CA MET A 2 53.65 12.94 -35.47
C MET A 2 53.41 13.66 -34.10
N LYS A 3 52.62 14.73 -34.07
CA LYS A 3 52.25 15.45 -32.83
C LYS A 3 50.87 16.10 -32.87
N ARG A 4 49.95 15.66 -33.75
CA ARG A 4 48.59 16.29 -33.84
C ARG A 4 47.44 15.30 -33.75
N PHE A 5 47.64 14.08 -33.23
CA PHE A 5 46.58 13.05 -33.19
C PHE A 5 46.05 12.72 -31.75
N PHE A 6 46.58 13.38 -30.70
CA PHE A 6 46.20 13.03 -29.34
C PHE A 6 45.24 14.02 -28.65
N LEU A 7 44.71 15.02 -29.38
CA LEU A 7 43.84 16.05 -28.75
C LEU A 7 42.35 15.88 -28.97
N CYS A 8 41.90 14.88 -29.74
CA CYS A 8 40.48 14.68 -30.05
C CYS A 8 39.77 13.59 -29.22
N ILE A 9 40.49 12.81 -28.40
CA ILE A 9 39.85 11.72 -27.60
C ILE A 9 39.43 12.17 -26.21
N ALA A 10 39.98 13.28 -25.70
CA ALA A 10 39.63 13.78 -24.35
C ALA A 10 38.30 14.55 -24.28
N ALA A 11 37.70 14.96 -25.39
CA ALA A 11 36.47 15.77 -25.41
C ALA A 11 35.17 14.92 -25.47
N VAL A 12 35.23 13.61 -25.69
CA VAL A 12 34.04 12.74 -25.82
C VAL A 12 33.61 12.09 -24.48
N LEU A 13 34.50 12.11 -23.49
CA LEU A 13 34.20 11.49 -22.16
C LEU A 13 33.58 12.43 -21.15
N ALA A 14 33.34 13.71 -21.47
CA ALA A 14 32.77 14.70 -20.55
C ALA A 14 31.23 14.86 -20.70
N PHE A 15 30.55 14.15 -21.62
CA PHE A 15 29.11 14.27 -21.84
C PHE A 15 28.26 13.15 -21.18
N ALA A 16 28.86 12.28 -20.40
CA ALA A 16 28.18 11.09 -19.86
C ALA A 16 27.80 11.17 -18.36
N ALA A 17 27.65 12.35 -17.78
CA ALA A 17 27.28 12.44 -16.36
C ALA A 17 26.51 13.73 -16.00
N MET A 18 25.60 14.17 -16.84
CA MET A 18 24.50 15.02 -16.39
C MET A 18 23.20 14.21 -16.41
N SER A 19 23.16 13.12 -15.70
CA SER A 19 21.93 12.64 -15.13
C SER A 19 21.54 13.69 -14.09
N SER A 20 20.69 14.65 -14.46
CA SER A 20 20.10 15.56 -13.49
C SER A 20 19.43 14.68 -12.43
N ALA A 21 19.91 14.74 -11.21
CA ALA A 21 19.25 14.06 -10.10
C ALA A 21 17.81 14.53 -10.09
N GLN A 22 16.86 13.58 -10.20
CA GLN A 22 15.43 13.92 -10.17
C GLN A 22 15.15 14.64 -8.86
N THR A 23 14.35 15.70 -8.93
CA THR A 23 13.91 16.43 -7.75
C THR A 23 12.88 15.60 -6.96
N THR A 24 12.74 15.88 -5.68
CA THR A 24 11.69 15.25 -4.85
C THR A 24 10.31 15.41 -5.49
N ASP A 25 10.00 16.63 -5.97
CA ASP A 25 8.68 16.93 -6.55
C ASP A 25 8.42 16.14 -7.85
N GLU A 26 9.43 15.95 -8.72
CA GLU A 26 9.30 15.12 -9.91
C GLU A 26 9.05 13.65 -9.58
N ILE A 27 9.76 13.10 -8.58
CA ILE A 27 9.59 11.71 -8.14
C ILE A 27 8.17 11.52 -7.58
N ILE A 28 7.73 12.43 -6.72
CA ILE A 28 6.40 12.37 -6.10
C ILE A 28 5.29 12.53 -7.13
N ALA A 29 5.39 13.50 -8.04
CA ALA A 29 4.39 13.68 -9.10
C ALA A 29 4.28 12.43 -10.01
N ARG A 30 5.41 11.77 -10.30
CA ARG A 30 5.39 10.54 -11.08
C ARG A 30 4.82 9.37 -10.28
N MET A 31 5.14 9.25 -8.99
CA MET A 31 4.53 8.28 -8.10
C MET A 31 3.01 8.44 -8.08
N ASP A 32 2.49 9.66 -7.89
CA ASP A 32 1.05 9.92 -7.88
C ASP A 32 0.38 9.51 -9.19
N SER A 33 1.04 9.78 -10.33
CA SER A 33 0.57 9.35 -11.64
C SER A 33 0.52 7.82 -11.78
N GLU A 34 1.51 7.08 -11.27
CA GLU A 34 1.51 5.61 -11.32
C GLU A 34 0.50 5.01 -10.32
N MET A 35 0.44 5.57 -9.11
CA MET A 35 -0.51 5.14 -8.08
C MET A 35 -1.96 5.36 -8.51
N SER A 36 -2.27 6.43 -9.23
CA SER A 36 -3.63 6.71 -9.72
C SER A 36 -4.18 5.67 -10.72
N LYS A 37 -3.30 4.81 -11.26
CA LYS A 37 -3.69 3.69 -12.13
C LYS A 37 -4.14 2.46 -11.35
N ILE A 38 -3.80 2.39 -10.06
CA ILE A 38 -4.17 1.30 -9.15
C ILE A 38 -5.49 1.69 -8.48
N LYS A 39 -6.60 1.12 -8.93
CA LYS A 39 -7.95 1.51 -8.52
C LYS A 39 -8.77 0.28 -8.08
N PRO A 40 -9.64 0.43 -7.07
CA PRO A 40 -10.58 -0.63 -6.68
C PRO A 40 -11.41 -1.15 -7.85
N GLU A 41 -11.87 -0.27 -8.75
CA GLU A 41 -12.72 -0.63 -9.89
C GLU A 41 -12.03 -1.58 -10.89
N THR A 42 -10.70 -1.46 -11.02
CA THR A 42 -9.91 -2.30 -11.94
C THR A 42 -9.19 -3.44 -11.24
N GLY A 43 -9.40 -3.57 -9.94
CA GLY A 43 -8.76 -4.57 -9.10
C GLY A 43 -7.42 -4.11 -8.55
N MET A 44 -7.29 -4.12 -7.24
CA MET A 44 -6.05 -3.78 -6.53
C MET A 44 -5.74 -4.79 -5.42
N ARG A 45 -4.47 -4.88 -5.06
CA ARG A 45 -3.99 -5.66 -3.92
C ARG A 45 -2.96 -4.89 -3.14
N MET A 46 -2.93 -5.11 -1.82
CA MET A 46 -1.94 -4.52 -0.93
C MET A 46 -1.73 -5.37 0.32
N GLY A 47 -0.61 -5.19 0.98
CA GLY A 47 -0.41 -5.61 2.36
C GLY A 47 -0.74 -4.46 3.31
N MET A 48 -1.31 -4.77 4.46
CA MET A 48 -1.57 -3.80 5.54
C MET A 48 -1.14 -4.42 6.88
N ASP A 49 -0.21 -3.75 7.54
CA ASP A 49 0.26 -4.17 8.86
C ASP A 49 -0.16 -3.11 9.88
N ILE A 50 -0.83 -3.53 10.96
CA ILE A 50 -1.26 -2.66 12.07
C ILE A 50 -0.49 -3.06 13.31
N GLY A 51 0.43 -2.19 13.75
CA GLY A 51 1.18 -2.37 14.98
C GLY A 51 0.43 -1.78 16.18
N LEU A 52 0.12 -2.63 17.15
CA LEU A 52 -0.55 -2.28 18.41
C LEU A 52 0.43 -2.46 19.58
N PRO A 53 0.55 -1.49 20.51
CA PRO A 53 1.63 -1.45 21.50
C PRO A 53 1.75 -2.68 22.40
N ILE A 54 0.67 -3.39 22.69
CA ILE A 54 0.68 -4.53 23.64
C ILE A 54 0.35 -5.83 22.93
N ILE A 55 -0.48 -5.77 21.90
CA ILE A 55 -1.03 -6.94 21.21
C ILE A 55 -0.02 -7.49 20.20
N GLY A 56 0.81 -6.61 19.62
CA GLY A 56 1.76 -6.94 18.56
C GLY A 56 1.30 -6.39 17.20
N THR A 57 1.77 -7.00 16.12
CA THR A 57 1.45 -6.57 14.76
C THR A 57 0.46 -7.54 14.12
N THR A 58 -0.68 -7.02 13.71
CA THR A 58 -1.61 -7.71 12.81
C THR A 58 -1.12 -7.50 11.38
N ARG A 59 -0.98 -8.57 10.62
CA ARG A 59 -0.63 -8.53 9.20
C ARG A 59 -1.81 -8.93 8.36
N SER A 60 -2.06 -8.18 7.32
CA SER A 60 -3.15 -8.48 6.39
C SER A 60 -2.67 -8.38 4.95
N ASN A 61 -3.21 -9.24 4.08
CA ASN A 61 -3.18 -9.06 2.64
C ASN A 61 -4.61 -8.77 2.19
N VAL A 62 -4.78 -7.78 1.33
CA VAL A 62 -6.08 -7.26 0.93
C VAL A 62 -6.17 -7.25 -0.59
N TRP A 63 -7.26 -7.76 -1.12
CA TRP A 63 -7.65 -7.71 -2.54
C TRP A 63 -8.99 -6.98 -2.63
N ILE A 64 -9.10 -6.04 -3.54
CA ILE A 64 -10.29 -5.21 -3.73
C ILE A 64 -10.64 -5.19 -5.21
N LEU A 65 -11.90 -5.41 -5.54
CA LEU A 65 -12.47 -5.24 -6.88
C LEU A 65 -13.89 -4.67 -6.78
N GLY A 66 -14.03 -3.40 -7.10
CA GLY A 66 -15.26 -2.65 -6.87
C GLY A 66 -15.63 -2.65 -5.39
N GLU A 67 -16.85 -3.10 -5.08
CA GLU A 67 -17.34 -3.21 -3.69
C GLU A 67 -16.93 -4.51 -2.98
N LYS A 68 -16.27 -5.41 -3.70
CA LYS A 68 -15.83 -6.70 -3.14
C LYS A 68 -14.43 -6.60 -2.58
N THR A 69 -14.26 -7.19 -1.42
CA THR A 69 -12.97 -7.24 -0.73
C THR A 69 -12.73 -8.64 -0.19
N ARG A 70 -11.50 -9.12 -0.32
CA ARG A 70 -10.98 -10.25 0.47
C ARG A 70 -9.83 -9.76 1.31
N MET A 71 -9.80 -10.17 2.57
CA MET A 71 -8.71 -9.86 3.49
C MET A 71 -8.26 -11.15 4.19
N GLU A 72 -6.98 -11.44 4.10
CA GLU A 72 -6.32 -12.47 4.91
C GLU A 72 -5.62 -11.79 6.08
N VAL A 73 -6.03 -12.12 7.29
CA VAL A 73 -5.52 -11.51 8.52
C VAL A 73 -4.73 -12.53 9.30
N SER A 74 -3.58 -12.12 9.83
CA SER A 74 -2.77 -12.92 10.74
C SER A 74 -2.40 -12.10 11.95
N LEU A 75 -2.70 -12.62 13.14
CA LEU A 75 -2.28 -12.05 14.42
C LEU A 75 -1.71 -13.18 15.27
N LYS A 76 -0.39 -13.15 15.52
CA LYS A 76 0.34 -14.27 16.14
C LYS A 76 0.10 -15.56 15.35
N ASP A 77 -0.44 -16.60 16.00
CA ASP A 77 -0.72 -17.91 15.39
C ASP A 77 -2.15 -18.03 14.85
N GLU A 78 -2.97 -17.00 15.01
CA GLU A 78 -4.34 -16.97 14.53
C GLU A 78 -4.40 -16.40 13.11
N LYS A 79 -5.16 -17.08 12.26
CA LYS A 79 -5.42 -16.67 10.87
C LYS A 79 -6.90 -16.63 10.61
N SER A 80 -7.33 -15.68 9.81
CA SER A 80 -8.70 -15.60 9.33
C SER A 80 -8.70 -15.10 7.89
N THR A 81 -9.67 -15.53 7.10
CA THR A 81 -9.94 -14.96 5.78
C THR A 81 -11.35 -14.37 5.79
N ILE A 82 -11.45 -13.13 5.39
CA ILE A 82 -12.70 -12.38 5.39
C ILE A 82 -12.98 -11.97 3.95
N TRP A 83 -14.16 -12.32 3.45
CA TRP A 83 -14.72 -11.81 2.19
C TRP A 83 -15.85 -10.86 2.53
N MET A 84 -15.96 -9.79 1.78
CA MET A 84 -17.03 -8.80 1.90
C MET A 84 -17.53 -8.44 0.50
N ASP A 85 -18.83 -8.27 0.38
CA ASP A 85 -19.45 -7.57 -0.74
C ASP A 85 -20.26 -6.36 -0.22
N GLY A 86 -21.10 -5.76 -1.05
CA GLY A 86 -21.91 -4.61 -0.64
C GLY A 86 -22.85 -4.89 0.55
N THR A 87 -23.15 -6.15 0.87
CA THR A 87 -24.21 -6.53 1.83
C THR A 87 -23.81 -7.58 2.86
N THR A 88 -22.86 -8.45 2.53
CA THR A 88 -22.55 -9.66 3.31
C THR A 88 -21.06 -9.72 3.64
N THR A 89 -20.77 -10.25 4.81
CA THR A 89 -19.42 -10.61 5.26
C THR A 89 -19.37 -12.11 5.52
N TRP A 90 -18.34 -12.79 5.00
CA TRP A 90 -17.99 -14.18 5.28
C TRP A 90 -16.66 -14.20 6.01
N THR A 91 -16.63 -14.76 7.20
CA THR A 91 -15.42 -14.91 8.00
C THR A 91 -15.07 -16.38 8.17
N TYR A 92 -13.98 -16.80 7.54
CA TYR A 92 -13.44 -18.15 7.70
C TYR A 92 -12.34 -18.14 8.77
N THR A 93 -12.48 -19.02 9.76
CA THR A 93 -11.50 -19.27 10.81
C THR A 93 -10.96 -20.69 10.65
N PRO A 94 -9.73 -20.86 10.14
CA PRO A 94 -9.15 -22.20 9.90
C PRO A 94 -9.07 -23.07 11.13
N LYS A 95 -8.81 -22.49 12.31
CA LYS A 95 -8.71 -23.19 13.59
C LYS A 95 -10.01 -23.93 13.95
N ASP A 96 -11.13 -23.31 13.68
CA ASP A 96 -12.46 -23.84 13.98
C ASP A 96 -13.08 -24.58 12.79
N ASN A 97 -12.43 -24.48 11.62
CA ASN A 97 -12.94 -24.93 10.32
C ASN A 97 -14.37 -24.47 10.06
N GLU A 98 -14.63 -23.19 10.37
CA GLU A 98 -15.95 -22.58 10.32
C GLU A 98 -15.94 -21.32 9.44
N VAL A 99 -17.01 -21.13 8.66
CA VAL A 99 -17.38 -19.87 8.02
C VAL A 99 -18.61 -19.30 8.69
N VAL A 100 -18.50 -18.11 9.24
CA VAL A 100 -19.64 -17.32 9.75
C VAL A 100 -20.07 -16.32 8.68
N ILE A 101 -21.36 -16.28 8.38
CA ILE A 101 -21.97 -15.35 7.43
C ILE A 101 -22.81 -14.33 8.21
N GLU A 102 -22.54 -13.05 7.99
CA GLU A 102 -23.24 -11.95 8.66
C GLU A 102 -23.62 -10.84 7.66
N ASN A 103 -24.61 -10.04 8.00
CA ASN A 103 -24.87 -8.79 7.30
C ASN A 103 -23.69 -7.84 7.51
N ARG A 104 -23.22 -7.20 6.44
CA ARG A 104 -22.16 -6.19 6.52
C ARG A 104 -22.61 -5.01 7.35
N LYS A 105 -21.76 -4.60 8.31
CA LYS A 105 -22.02 -3.42 9.16
C LYS A 105 -21.41 -2.19 8.49
N PRO A 106 -22.01 -0.99 8.65
CA PRO A 106 -21.43 0.26 8.12
C PRO A 106 -20.01 0.54 8.64
N SER A 107 -19.67 0.06 9.85
CA SER A 107 -18.33 0.16 10.43
C SER A 107 -17.26 -0.66 9.70
N ASP A 108 -17.66 -1.65 8.91
CA ASP A 108 -16.73 -2.53 8.20
C ASP A 108 -16.12 -1.86 6.95
N ASN A 109 -16.66 -0.71 6.55
CA ASN A 109 -16.15 0.09 5.44
C ASN A 109 -14.89 0.88 5.81
N SER A 110 -14.68 1.18 7.09
CA SER A 110 -13.65 2.13 7.53
C SER A 110 -12.23 1.69 7.21
N THR A 111 -11.92 0.40 7.26
CA THR A 111 -10.52 -0.07 7.19
C THR A 111 -9.95 -0.01 5.77
N ALA A 112 -10.75 -0.31 4.75
CA ALA A 112 -10.31 -0.23 3.35
C ALA A 112 -10.31 1.24 2.87
N ASP A 113 -11.35 2.01 3.22
CA ASP A 113 -11.47 3.42 2.89
C ASP A 113 -10.41 4.28 3.61
N ASP A 114 -10.11 3.99 4.88
CA ASP A 114 -9.05 4.67 5.65
C ASP A 114 -7.65 4.37 5.07
N GLY A 115 -7.39 3.13 4.65
CA GLY A 115 -6.15 2.76 3.98
C GLY A 115 -5.97 3.47 2.63
N MET A 116 -7.02 3.52 1.82
CA MET A 116 -7.00 4.23 0.54
C MET A 116 -6.92 5.75 0.73
N GLY A 117 -7.60 6.30 1.73
CA GLY A 117 -7.48 7.71 2.10
C GLY A 117 -6.05 8.11 2.46
N LEU A 118 -5.30 7.25 3.15
CA LEU A 118 -3.88 7.44 3.44
C LEU A 118 -3.04 7.48 2.16
N VAL A 119 -3.27 6.59 1.20
CA VAL A 119 -2.54 6.55 -0.08
C VAL A 119 -2.79 7.82 -0.90
N ASN A 120 -4.05 8.23 -1.01
CA ASN A 120 -4.44 9.42 -1.78
C ASN A 120 -3.99 10.74 -1.12
N SER A 121 -3.76 10.75 0.20
CA SER A 121 -3.37 11.95 0.95
C SER A 121 -1.87 12.09 1.16
N VAL A 122 -1.05 11.15 0.70
CA VAL A 122 0.41 11.14 0.96
C VAL A 122 1.08 12.44 0.53
N THR A 123 0.59 13.07 -0.52
CA THR A 123 1.16 14.28 -1.10
C THR A 123 0.36 15.53 -0.79
N GLU A 124 -0.93 15.40 -0.41
CA GLU A 124 -1.74 16.53 -0.02
C GLU A 124 -1.59 16.86 1.47
N GLY A 125 -1.06 18.03 1.76
CA GLY A 125 -0.93 18.53 3.13
C GLY A 125 0.28 18.01 3.90
N TYR A 126 1.32 17.51 3.21
CA TYR A 126 2.59 17.12 3.81
C TYR A 126 3.78 17.77 3.11
N ASP A 127 4.76 18.18 3.90
CA ASP A 127 6.09 18.57 3.43
C ASP A 127 6.91 17.29 3.24
N VAL A 128 7.22 16.93 1.99
CA VAL A 128 7.94 15.71 1.63
C VAL A 128 9.42 16.01 1.46
N LYS A 129 10.28 15.27 2.16
CA LYS A 129 11.75 15.42 2.08
C LYS A 129 12.40 14.07 1.80
N LEU A 130 13.29 14.04 0.82
CA LEU A 130 14.15 12.88 0.57
C LEU A 130 15.10 12.72 1.78
N GLU A 131 15.07 11.55 2.41
CA GLU A 131 15.91 11.19 3.55
C GLU A 131 17.10 10.34 3.11
N LYS A 132 16.83 9.39 2.22
CA LYS A 132 17.81 8.41 1.76
C LYS A 132 17.47 7.94 0.36
N GLU A 133 18.50 7.59 -0.39
CA GLU A 133 18.42 6.97 -1.70
C GLU A 133 19.27 5.70 -1.73
N THR A 134 18.75 4.64 -2.35
CA THR A 134 19.46 3.40 -2.63
C THR A 134 19.49 3.13 -4.14
N ALA A 135 20.09 2.04 -4.56
CA ALA A 135 20.10 1.66 -5.98
C ALA A 135 18.68 1.47 -6.55
N ASP A 136 17.72 1.03 -5.72
CA ASP A 136 16.40 0.55 -6.13
C ASP A 136 15.22 1.33 -5.52
N ALA A 137 15.44 2.24 -4.58
CA ALA A 137 14.38 2.99 -3.92
C ALA A 137 14.80 4.37 -3.42
N TRP A 138 13.81 5.26 -3.32
CA TRP A 138 13.87 6.52 -2.58
C TRP A 138 13.08 6.40 -1.28
N TYR A 139 13.61 6.98 -0.21
CA TYR A 139 13.01 7.01 1.12
C TYR A 139 12.70 8.45 1.50
N PHE A 140 11.45 8.74 1.79
CA PHE A 140 10.97 10.07 2.12
C PHE A 140 10.41 10.13 3.54
N ASN A 141 10.66 11.25 4.19
CA ASN A 141 9.96 11.70 5.38
C ASN A 141 8.88 12.69 4.96
N CYS A 142 7.62 12.40 5.30
CA CYS A 142 6.48 13.27 5.09
C CYS A 142 6.07 13.87 6.43
N THR A 143 6.19 15.18 6.59
CA THR A 143 5.80 15.89 7.81
C THR A 143 4.55 16.70 7.52
N LYS A 144 3.55 16.58 8.39
CA LYS A 144 2.29 17.31 8.25
C LYS A 144 2.56 18.82 8.12
N SER A 145 2.10 19.42 7.04
CA SER A 145 2.29 20.85 6.78
C SER A 145 1.39 21.70 7.67
N LYS A 146 1.71 22.99 7.81
CA LYS A 146 0.89 23.94 8.57
C LYS A 146 -0.49 24.16 7.95
N SER A 147 -0.64 23.94 6.65
CA SER A 147 -1.90 24.07 5.92
C SER A 147 -2.85 22.90 6.17
N ASN A 148 -2.33 21.74 6.59
CA ASN A 148 -3.15 20.59 6.91
C ASN A 148 -3.72 20.70 8.34
N THR A 149 -4.98 21.12 8.43
CA THR A 149 -5.69 21.34 9.71
C THR A 149 -6.46 20.10 10.21
N LYS A 150 -6.49 18.99 9.48
CA LYS A 150 -7.19 17.75 9.87
C LYS A 150 -6.55 17.16 11.12
N LYS A 151 -7.30 17.09 12.22
CA LYS A 151 -6.78 16.67 13.56
C LYS A 151 -6.32 15.22 13.60
N ASP A 152 -6.95 14.35 12.83
CA ASP A 152 -6.71 12.91 12.86
C ASP A 152 -5.62 12.46 11.86
N ASP A 153 -5.14 13.36 11.00
CA ASP A 153 -4.04 13.04 10.09
C ASP A 153 -2.72 12.83 10.86
N PRO A 154 -1.91 11.84 10.44
CA PRO A 154 -0.62 11.56 11.05
C PRO A 154 0.30 12.79 11.04
N LYS A 155 1.01 13.03 12.12
CA LYS A 155 2.00 14.13 12.16
C LYS A 155 3.23 13.85 11.28
N LYS A 156 3.57 12.56 11.13
CA LYS A 156 4.70 12.09 10.33
C LYS A 156 4.36 10.78 9.65
N MET A 157 4.82 10.62 8.42
CA MET A 157 4.78 9.38 7.68
C MET A 157 6.15 9.11 7.05
N SER A 158 6.44 7.84 6.80
CA SER A 158 7.60 7.40 6.03
C SER A 158 7.09 6.75 4.75
N LEU A 159 7.62 7.18 3.61
CA LEU A 159 7.26 6.69 2.29
C LEU A 159 8.49 6.09 1.61
N VAL A 160 8.34 4.93 1.00
CA VAL A 160 9.37 4.30 0.16
C VAL A 160 8.83 4.14 -1.24
N VAL A 161 9.53 4.66 -2.24
CA VAL A 161 9.15 4.62 -3.66
C VAL A 161 10.15 3.78 -4.44
N ASP A 162 9.65 2.88 -5.26
CA ASP A 162 10.44 2.04 -6.17
C ASP A 162 10.98 2.87 -7.34
N LYS A 163 12.28 2.79 -7.62
CA LYS A 163 12.92 3.56 -8.68
C LYS A 163 12.56 3.11 -10.10
N LYS A 164 12.18 1.86 -10.26
CA LYS A 164 11.86 1.30 -11.58
C LYS A 164 10.42 1.58 -11.97
N THR A 165 9.51 1.40 -11.02
CA THR A 165 8.07 1.47 -11.27
C THR A 165 7.44 2.78 -10.83
N TYR A 166 8.09 3.55 -9.94
CA TYR A 166 7.54 4.71 -9.24
C TYR A 166 6.31 4.39 -8.38
N ILE A 167 6.04 3.12 -8.10
CA ILE A 167 4.98 2.72 -7.19
C ILE A 167 5.50 2.80 -5.75
N ALA A 168 4.66 3.22 -4.82
CA ALA A 168 4.98 3.20 -3.40
C ALA A 168 5.13 1.75 -2.93
N ARG A 169 6.34 1.37 -2.49
CA ARG A 169 6.61 0.06 -1.87
C ARG A 169 5.99 -0.04 -0.49
N SER A 170 6.07 1.05 0.27
CA SER A 170 5.44 1.14 1.58
C SER A 170 5.16 2.58 1.99
N LEU A 171 4.09 2.73 2.75
CA LEU A 171 3.72 3.95 3.47
C LEU A 171 3.45 3.60 4.92
N THR A 172 4.21 4.17 5.84
CA THR A 172 4.04 3.95 7.27
C THR A 172 3.60 5.23 7.95
N ALA A 173 2.46 5.19 8.63
CA ALA A 173 1.93 6.26 9.47
C ALA A 173 1.91 5.84 10.94
N LYS A 174 2.18 6.79 11.85
CA LYS A 174 2.08 6.57 13.30
C LYS A 174 1.07 7.54 13.89
N MET A 175 0.04 7.01 14.56
CA MET A 175 -1.06 7.76 15.15
C MET A 175 -1.40 7.21 16.54
N LYS A 176 -1.36 8.06 17.57
CA LYS A 176 -1.85 7.71 18.94
C LYS A 176 -1.34 6.35 19.45
N GLY A 177 -0.09 5.99 19.18
CA GLY A 177 0.52 4.73 19.61
C GLY A 177 0.27 3.54 18.67
N ILE A 178 -0.50 3.71 17.59
CA ILE A 178 -0.72 2.71 16.54
C ILE A 178 0.20 3.03 15.36
N SER A 179 0.78 2.01 14.75
CA SER A 179 1.46 2.15 13.46
C SER A 179 0.67 1.41 12.37
N ILE A 180 0.42 2.08 11.26
CA ILE A 180 -0.19 1.48 10.07
C ILE A 180 0.86 1.52 8.97
N THR A 181 1.14 0.36 8.37
CA THR A 181 2.01 0.25 7.20
C THR A 181 1.23 -0.37 6.06
N LEU A 182 1.09 0.37 4.98
CA LEU A 182 0.64 -0.14 3.68
C LEU A 182 1.88 -0.57 2.90
N ARG A 183 1.81 -1.71 2.21
CA ARG A 183 2.94 -2.28 1.47
C ARG A 183 2.46 -3.03 0.22
N ASP A 184 3.39 -3.22 -0.72
CA ASP A 184 3.20 -4.08 -1.88
C ASP A 184 1.94 -3.75 -2.71
N MET A 185 1.63 -2.46 -2.86
CA MET A 185 0.48 -2.00 -3.60
C MET A 185 0.65 -2.32 -5.09
N ALA A 186 -0.34 -2.97 -5.69
CA ALA A 186 -0.34 -3.35 -7.09
C ALA A 186 -1.76 -3.47 -7.65
N ALA A 187 -1.90 -3.27 -8.96
CA ALA A 187 -3.10 -3.64 -9.69
C ALA A 187 -3.22 -5.17 -9.85
N GLY A 188 -4.38 -5.67 -10.23
CA GLY A 188 -4.58 -7.02 -10.71
C GLY A 188 -5.31 -7.97 -9.77
N ALA A 189 -6.10 -7.49 -8.81
CA ALA A 189 -7.10 -8.35 -8.15
C ALA A 189 -8.18 -8.75 -9.15
N THR A 190 -8.58 -10.01 -9.11
CA THR A 190 -9.57 -10.60 -10.01
C THR A 190 -10.87 -10.94 -9.27
N ALA A 191 -11.93 -11.23 -9.99
CA ALA A 191 -13.19 -11.65 -9.37
C ALA A 191 -13.02 -12.94 -8.53
N ASP A 192 -12.15 -13.85 -8.96
CA ASP A 192 -11.85 -15.09 -8.22
C ASP A 192 -11.13 -14.83 -6.89
N ASP A 193 -10.31 -13.76 -6.84
CA ASP A 193 -9.61 -13.36 -5.61
C ASP A 193 -10.58 -12.87 -4.53
N VAL A 194 -11.66 -12.17 -4.91
CA VAL A 194 -12.54 -11.46 -3.97
C VAL A 194 -13.92 -12.10 -3.76
N THR A 195 -14.21 -13.22 -4.44
CA THR A 195 -15.50 -13.89 -4.27
C THR A 195 -15.37 -15.07 -3.32
N PHE A 196 -16.24 -15.14 -2.32
CA PHE A 196 -16.38 -16.32 -1.47
C PHE A 196 -16.90 -17.49 -2.29
N ASP A 197 -16.19 -18.62 -2.24
CA ASP A 197 -16.54 -19.85 -2.90
C ASP A 197 -16.41 -21.02 -1.90
N PRO A 198 -17.52 -21.56 -1.39
CA PRO A 198 -17.50 -22.65 -0.41
C PRO A 198 -16.89 -23.95 -0.98
N SER A 199 -16.86 -24.14 -2.29
CA SER A 199 -16.26 -25.32 -2.91
C SER A 199 -14.74 -25.40 -2.70
N LYS A 200 -14.10 -24.26 -2.43
CA LYS A 200 -12.68 -24.15 -2.08
C LYS A 200 -12.37 -24.51 -0.62
N LEU A 201 -13.41 -24.76 0.20
CA LEU A 201 -13.29 -25.08 1.63
C LEU A 201 -14.06 -26.39 1.94
N PRO A 202 -13.60 -27.54 1.44
CA PRO A 202 -14.32 -28.81 1.63
C PRO A 202 -14.43 -29.18 3.11
N GLY A 203 -15.63 -29.55 3.56
CA GLY A 203 -15.90 -29.96 4.95
C GLY A 203 -15.97 -28.82 5.95
N VAL A 204 -16.01 -27.55 5.49
CA VAL A 204 -16.18 -26.40 6.37
C VAL A 204 -17.61 -26.35 6.94
N MET A 205 -17.74 -26.00 8.20
CA MET A 205 -19.03 -25.68 8.82
C MET A 205 -19.44 -24.27 8.42
N ILE A 206 -20.70 -24.11 7.99
CA ILE A 206 -21.24 -22.79 7.62
C ILE A 206 -22.32 -22.40 8.62
N THR A 207 -22.12 -21.30 9.31
CA THR A 207 -23.07 -20.70 10.26
C THR A 207 -23.59 -19.38 9.68
N ASP A 208 -24.85 -19.36 9.23
CA ASP A 208 -25.51 -18.16 8.72
C ASP A 208 -26.24 -17.42 9.86
N LYS A 209 -25.84 -16.20 10.13
CA LYS A 209 -26.38 -15.31 11.18
C LYS A 209 -27.10 -14.08 10.62
N ARG A 210 -27.42 -14.08 9.33
CA ARG A 210 -28.12 -12.94 8.69
C ARG A 210 -29.59 -12.86 9.06
#